data_135b8006ac6fedcca171a898c44abfb8
#
_entry.id   135b8006ac6fedcca171a898c44abfb8
#
_cell.length_a   1.000
_cell.length_b   1.000
_cell.length_c   1.000
_cell.angle_alpha   90.00
_cell.angle_beta   90.00
_cell.angle_gamma   90.00
#
_symmetry.space_group_name_H-M   'P 1'
#
loop_
_entity.id
_entity.type
_entity.pdbx_description
1 polymer ?
#
loop_
_entity_poly.entity_id
_entity_poly.type
_entity_poly.pdbx_seq_one_letter_code
_entity_poly.pdbx_strand_id
1 'polypeptide(L)'
;RSLVGSEMCIRDRLRFPVSFTAERREVYLEGEAYFEVAKDSEHPFIVHISRGAIEVLGTGFNVRDYREEQKTVTTLVQGKVVYRPERQPGREIMLEPGFQIKDEEGGSLQPRKVDVILYTGWKDGKYVFENATLEEIMQVLSRWYDIAVFYKREEVKKLHFTGDLERYKTINDFLEFMEIGGNVRFSIKGKTVLIEYKI
;
A
#
# COMPACT_ATOMS: atom_id res chain seq x y z
N ARG A 1 0.52 21.19 15.21
CA ARG A 1 0.33 21.50 13.77
C ARG A 1 0.19 20.18 13.05
N SER A 2 -1.05 19.76 12.89
CA SER A 2 -1.40 18.48 12.36
C SER A 2 -1.31 18.53 10.84
N LEU A 3 -0.20 18.18 10.28
CA LEU A 3 -0.20 17.44 9.06
C LEU A 3 -0.66 16.05 9.46
N VAL A 4 -1.98 15.81 9.34
CA VAL A 4 -2.57 14.52 9.13
C VAL A 4 -1.72 13.37 9.69
N GLY A 5 -2.21 12.64 10.68
CA GLY A 5 -1.56 11.46 11.19
C GLY A 5 -1.24 10.49 10.08
N SER A 6 -0.08 10.64 9.48
CA SER A 6 0.48 9.70 8.54
C SER A 6 1.50 8.86 9.28
N GLU A 7 1.17 7.60 9.57
CA GLU A 7 2.20 6.63 9.94
C GLU A 7 3.00 6.29 8.69
N MET A 8 4.26 6.70 8.67
CA MET A 8 5.18 6.39 7.59
C MET A 8 5.92 5.09 7.87
N CYS A 9 5.93 4.17 6.91
CA CYS A 9 6.88 3.07 6.89
C CYS A 9 8.30 3.55 6.62
N ILE A 10 9.31 2.81 7.09
CA ILE A 10 10.75 3.20 7.12
C ILE A 10 11.36 3.47 5.73
N ARG A 11 10.71 3.09 4.62
CA ARG A 11 11.18 3.29 3.23
C ARG A 11 10.35 4.28 2.43
N ASP A 12 9.38 4.92 3.04
CA ASP A 12 8.44 5.78 2.36
C ASP A 12 8.93 7.22 2.36
N ARG A 13 8.66 7.93 1.29
CA ARG A 13 8.99 9.34 1.13
C ARG A 13 7.73 10.14 0.91
N LEU A 14 7.48 11.06 1.83
CA LEU A 14 6.47 12.10 1.65
C LEU A 14 7.18 13.45 1.60
N ARG A 15 7.08 14.12 0.46
CA ARG A 15 7.59 15.50 0.31
C ARG A 15 6.42 16.46 0.35
N PHE A 16 6.54 17.49 1.16
CA PHE A 16 5.56 18.54 1.32
C PHE A 16 6.27 19.87 1.62
N PRO A 17 5.68 21.03 1.26
CA PRO A 17 6.24 22.32 1.55
C PRO A 17 6.15 22.64 3.04
N VAL A 18 7.01 23.52 3.53
CA VAL A 18 7.00 24.00 4.94
C VAL A 18 5.67 24.72 5.25
N SER A 19 5.09 25.39 4.24
CA SER A 19 3.73 25.95 4.30
C SER A 19 3.07 25.72 2.95
N PHE A 20 1.77 25.38 2.96
CA PHE A 20 0.98 25.27 1.73
C PHE A 20 0.72 26.65 1.13
N THR A 21 0.51 26.68 -0.19
CA THR A 21 0.08 27.91 -0.87
C THR A 21 -1.35 28.28 -0.46
N ALA A 22 -1.74 29.52 -0.73
CA ALA A 22 -3.12 29.99 -0.47
C ALA A 22 -4.17 29.30 -1.36
N GLU A 23 -3.76 28.55 -2.40
CA GLU A 23 -4.70 27.96 -3.35
C GLU A 23 -4.79 26.44 -3.23
N ARG A 24 -3.70 25.75 -2.84
CA ARG A 24 -3.62 24.28 -2.87
C ARG A 24 -2.72 23.73 -1.79
N ARG A 25 -3.03 22.52 -1.35
CA ARG A 25 -2.22 21.73 -0.42
C ARG A 25 -1.62 20.53 -1.15
N GLU A 26 -0.41 20.69 -1.70
CA GLU A 26 0.22 19.70 -2.56
C GLU A 26 1.29 18.90 -1.82
N VAL A 27 1.28 17.57 -1.98
CA VAL A 27 2.28 16.65 -1.45
C VAL A 27 2.69 15.64 -2.53
N TYR A 28 3.88 15.05 -2.37
CA TYR A 28 4.44 14.05 -3.28
C TYR A 28 4.74 12.79 -2.50
N LEU A 29 4.13 11.68 -2.90
CA LEU A 29 4.28 10.38 -2.25
C LEU A 29 5.12 9.43 -3.12
N GLU A 30 6.04 8.72 -2.47
CA GLU A 30 6.70 7.52 -2.97
C GLU A 30 6.69 6.49 -1.84
N GLY A 31 5.89 5.42 -1.98
CA GLY A 31 5.65 4.43 -0.93
C GLY A 31 4.18 4.28 -0.58
N GLU A 32 3.86 4.01 0.67
CA GLU A 32 2.49 3.84 1.13
C GLU A 32 2.14 4.81 2.25
N ALA A 33 0.98 5.47 2.12
CA ALA A 33 0.47 6.38 3.14
C ALA A 33 -1.06 6.31 3.26
N TYR A 34 -1.54 6.36 4.49
CA TYR A 34 -2.94 6.64 4.79
C TYR A 34 -3.07 8.12 5.09
N PHE A 35 -3.97 8.79 4.39
CA PHE A 35 -4.27 10.19 4.57
C PHE A 35 -5.63 10.37 5.24
N GLU A 36 -5.66 11.18 6.27
CA GLU A 36 -6.90 11.68 6.86
C GLU A 36 -6.90 13.20 6.72
N VAL A 37 -7.55 13.67 5.65
CA VAL A 37 -7.52 15.08 5.24
C VAL A 37 -8.68 15.84 5.86
N ALA A 38 -8.37 16.91 6.59
CA ALA A 38 -9.39 17.82 7.12
C ALA A 38 -10.20 18.44 5.98
N LYS A 39 -11.52 18.57 6.21
CA LYS A 39 -12.45 19.14 5.22
C LYS A 39 -12.14 20.61 4.99
N ASP A 40 -11.83 20.92 3.74
CA ASP A 40 -11.57 22.26 3.25
C ASP A 40 -11.90 22.29 1.74
N SER A 41 -13.03 22.92 1.40
CA SER A 41 -13.51 22.99 0.02
C SER A 41 -12.85 24.09 -0.79
N GLU A 42 -12.20 25.05 -0.14
CA GLU A 42 -11.55 26.18 -0.81
C GLU A 42 -10.10 25.85 -1.21
N HIS A 43 -9.44 24.96 -0.45
CA HIS A 43 -8.06 24.57 -0.67
C HIS A 43 -7.94 23.05 -0.88
N PRO A 44 -8.05 22.55 -2.11
CA PRO A 44 -7.91 21.13 -2.42
C PRO A 44 -6.59 20.55 -1.92
N PHE A 45 -6.62 19.31 -1.43
CA PHE A 45 -5.43 18.54 -1.09
C PHE A 45 -5.09 17.60 -2.25
N ILE A 46 -3.87 17.72 -2.78
CA ILE A 46 -3.41 16.99 -3.95
C ILE A 46 -2.22 16.12 -3.58
N VAL A 47 -2.33 14.81 -3.84
CA VAL A 47 -1.22 13.85 -3.70
C VAL A 47 -0.71 13.52 -5.10
N HIS A 48 0.51 13.91 -5.40
CA HIS A 48 1.22 13.52 -6.61
C HIS A 48 1.88 12.15 -6.39
N ILE A 49 1.66 11.26 -7.33
CA ILE A 49 2.17 9.88 -7.36
C ILE A 49 2.78 9.57 -8.73
N SER A 50 3.45 8.44 -8.86
CA SER A 50 4.19 8.08 -10.07
C SER A 50 3.33 7.96 -11.34
N ARG A 51 2.01 7.72 -11.21
CA ARG A 51 1.10 7.51 -12.34
C ARG A 51 -0.02 8.53 -12.45
N GLY A 52 0.04 9.61 -11.68
CA GLY A 52 -0.98 10.67 -11.74
C GLY A 52 -1.10 11.50 -10.48
N ALA A 53 -2.29 12.02 -10.24
CA ALA A 53 -2.59 12.83 -9.06
C ALA A 53 -3.94 12.44 -8.46
N ILE A 54 -4.03 12.60 -7.15
CA ILE A 54 -5.24 12.33 -6.35
C ILE A 54 -5.64 13.65 -5.71
N GLU A 55 -6.86 14.11 -5.97
CA GLU A 55 -7.40 15.33 -5.39
C GLU A 55 -8.55 15.03 -4.44
N VAL A 56 -8.54 15.67 -3.29
CA VAL A 56 -9.56 15.51 -2.24
C VAL A 56 -9.85 16.84 -1.53
N LEU A 57 -11.06 16.94 -0.93
CA LEU A 57 -11.51 18.12 -0.18
C LEU A 57 -11.75 17.85 1.32
N GLY A 58 -11.57 16.60 1.77
CA GLY A 58 -11.83 16.17 3.14
C GLY A 58 -12.16 14.68 3.16
N THR A 59 -11.15 13.84 3.29
CA THR A 59 -11.24 12.44 2.84
C THR A 59 -10.27 11.58 3.62
N GLY A 60 -10.71 10.37 3.99
CA GLY A 60 -9.87 9.29 4.49
C GLY A 60 -9.58 8.27 3.38
N PHE A 61 -8.32 8.09 3.01
CA PHE A 61 -7.94 7.20 1.92
C PHE A 61 -6.51 6.68 2.06
N ASN A 62 -6.26 5.50 1.48
CA ASN A 62 -4.93 4.90 1.39
C ASN A 62 -4.38 5.03 -0.03
N VAL A 63 -3.09 5.31 -0.13
CA VAL A 63 -2.35 5.33 -1.39
C VAL A 63 -1.11 4.47 -1.26
N ARG A 64 -0.90 3.58 -2.24
CA ARG A 64 0.29 2.74 -2.36
C ARG A 64 0.92 2.96 -3.73
N ASP A 65 2.14 3.48 -3.74
CA ASP A 65 2.90 3.90 -4.92
C ASP A 65 4.39 3.54 -4.76
N TYR A 66 4.67 2.23 -4.72
CA TYR A 66 6.05 1.73 -4.72
C TYR A 66 6.55 1.57 -6.15
N ARG A 67 7.70 2.16 -6.48
CA ARG A 67 8.29 2.11 -7.83
C ARG A 67 8.53 0.69 -8.32
N GLU A 68 8.98 -0.20 -7.44
CA GLU A 68 9.26 -1.59 -7.77
C GLU A 68 8.00 -2.40 -8.12
N GLU A 69 6.81 -1.95 -7.69
CA GLU A 69 5.55 -2.64 -7.98
C GLU A 69 4.95 -2.25 -9.34
N GLN A 70 5.47 -1.19 -9.97
CA GLN A 70 5.03 -0.68 -11.27
C GLN A 70 3.50 -0.44 -11.37
N LYS A 71 2.87 -0.20 -10.25
CA LYS A 71 1.44 0.08 -10.11
C LYS A 71 1.21 1.07 -8.98
N THR A 72 0.14 1.84 -9.10
CA THR A 72 -0.40 2.62 -7.99
C THR A 72 -1.76 2.07 -7.59
N VAL A 73 -2.05 2.12 -6.29
CA VAL A 73 -3.32 1.66 -5.74
C VAL A 73 -3.86 2.73 -4.81
N THR A 74 -5.07 3.21 -5.07
CA THR A 74 -5.76 4.19 -4.22
C THR A 74 -7.06 3.59 -3.72
N THR A 75 -7.23 3.50 -2.41
CA THR A 75 -8.41 2.93 -1.74
C THR A 75 -9.11 4.01 -0.93
N LEU A 76 -10.39 4.24 -1.19
CA LEU A 76 -11.19 5.23 -0.50
C LEU A 76 -11.94 4.63 0.67
N VAL A 77 -11.76 5.23 1.88
CA VAL A 77 -12.45 4.83 3.11
C VAL A 77 -13.66 5.73 3.36
N GLN A 78 -13.48 7.05 3.31
CA GLN A 78 -14.56 8.02 3.50
C GLN A 78 -14.34 9.28 2.68
N GLY A 79 -15.42 9.96 2.29
CA GLY A 79 -15.37 11.18 1.51
C GLY A 79 -15.43 10.93 0.01
N LYS A 80 -14.65 11.68 -0.76
CA LYS A 80 -14.54 11.58 -2.21
C LYS A 80 -13.11 11.74 -2.67
N VAL A 81 -12.71 10.95 -3.67
CA VAL A 81 -11.43 11.04 -4.36
C VAL A 81 -11.69 11.30 -5.84
N VAL A 82 -10.95 12.24 -6.41
CA VAL A 82 -10.79 12.38 -7.86
C VAL A 82 -9.38 11.93 -8.22
N TYR A 83 -9.27 10.86 -8.99
CA TYR A 83 -8.02 10.36 -9.53
C TYR A 83 -7.82 10.85 -10.97
N ARG A 84 -6.68 11.46 -11.25
CA ARG A 84 -6.28 11.96 -12.58
C ARG A 84 -5.08 11.15 -13.07
N PRO A 85 -5.28 10.17 -13.96
CA PRO A 85 -4.19 9.35 -14.49
C PRO A 85 -3.29 10.15 -15.44
N GLU A 86 -1.98 10.07 -15.29
CA GLU A 86 -1.01 10.71 -16.19
C GLU A 86 -1.12 10.18 -17.63
N ARG A 87 -1.32 8.86 -17.79
CA ARG A 87 -1.45 8.19 -19.10
C ARG A 87 -2.72 8.53 -19.88
N GLN A 88 -3.69 9.22 -19.27
CA GLN A 88 -4.94 9.67 -19.91
C GLN A 88 -5.25 11.12 -19.49
N PRO A 89 -4.49 12.11 -19.99
CA PRO A 89 -4.68 13.50 -19.64
C PRO A 89 -6.11 13.97 -19.89
N GLY A 90 -6.67 14.72 -18.94
CA GLY A 90 -8.04 15.20 -18.99
C GLY A 90 -9.11 14.22 -18.51
N ARG A 91 -8.75 12.96 -18.24
CA ARG A 91 -9.67 12.01 -17.61
C ARG A 91 -9.68 12.17 -16.10
N GLU A 92 -10.89 12.21 -15.55
CA GLU A 92 -11.12 12.19 -14.10
C GLU A 92 -11.90 10.92 -13.73
N ILE A 93 -11.45 10.24 -12.69
CA ILE A 93 -12.09 9.04 -12.18
C ILE A 93 -12.46 9.29 -10.72
N MET A 94 -13.76 9.28 -10.44
CA MET A 94 -14.25 9.45 -9.08
C MET A 94 -14.33 8.11 -8.36
N LEU A 95 -13.91 8.10 -7.11
CA LEU A 95 -14.06 6.97 -6.20
C LEU A 95 -15.12 7.28 -5.15
N GLU A 96 -15.89 6.24 -4.83
CA GLU A 96 -16.82 6.22 -3.69
C GLU A 96 -16.21 5.41 -2.53
N PRO A 97 -16.66 5.61 -1.28
CA PRO A 97 -16.22 4.82 -0.14
C PRO A 97 -16.38 3.31 -0.38
N GLY A 98 -15.35 2.55 -0.03
CA GLY A 98 -15.29 1.10 -0.29
C GLY A 98 -14.80 0.73 -1.68
N PHE A 99 -14.41 1.72 -2.51
CA PHE A 99 -13.84 1.45 -3.83
C PHE A 99 -12.33 1.73 -3.89
N GLN A 100 -11.71 1.04 -4.80
CA GLN A 100 -10.29 1.11 -5.10
C GLN A 100 -10.07 1.30 -6.60
N ILE A 101 -9.08 2.10 -6.97
CA ILE A 101 -8.52 2.13 -8.31
C ILE A 101 -7.10 1.60 -8.29
N LYS A 102 -6.78 0.74 -9.26
CA LYS A 102 -5.44 0.24 -9.53
C LYS A 102 -5.01 0.75 -10.90
N ASP A 103 -3.93 1.50 -10.95
CA ASP A 103 -3.30 1.96 -12.19
C ASP A 103 -1.99 1.20 -12.41
N GLU A 104 -1.99 0.34 -13.41
CA GLU A 104 -0.86 -0.45 -13.88
C GLU A 104 -0.81 -0.44 -15.39
N GLU A 105 0.34 -0.74 -15.97
CA GLU A 105 0.51 -0.77 -17.42
C GLU A 105 -0.40 -1.84 -18.05
N GLY A 106 -1.14 -1.47 -19.10
CA GLY A 106 -2.11 -2.34 -19.75
C GLY A 106 -3.37 -2.64 -18.93
N GLY A 107 -3.44 -2.22 -17.67
CA GLY A 107 -4.57 -2.46 -16.79
C GLY A 107 -5.76 -1.54 -17.05
N SER A 108 -6.95 -1.99 -16.63
CA SER A 108 -8.18 -1.21 -16.69
C SER A 108 -8.24 -0.19 -15.55
N LEU A 109 -8.51 1.07 -15.87
CA LEU A 109 -8.78 2.13 -14.91
C LEU A 109 -10.27 2.17 -14.51
N GLN A 110 -10.75 1.05 -13.96
CA GLN A 110 -12.12 0.94 -13.45
C GLN A 110 -12.09 0.79 -11.92
N PRO A 111 -12.84 1.62 -11.18
CA PRO A 111 -13.02 1.42 -9.75
C PRO A 111 -13.60 0.05 -9.43
N ARG A 112 -13.06 -0.62 -8.41
CA ARG A 112 -13.53 -1.92 -7.93
C ARG A 112 -13.92 -1.81 -6.47
N LYS A 113 -15.01 -2.44 -6.08
CA LYS A 113 -15.39 -2.57 -4.67
C LYS A 113 -14.44 -3.53 -3.97
N VAL A 114 -13.96 -3.14 -2.79
CA VAL A 114 -13.01 -3.91 -1.99
C VAL A 114 -13.36 -3.87 -0.51
N ASP A 115 -12.86 -4.83 0.25
CA ASP A 115 -12.79 -4.70 1.70
C ASP A 115 -11.63 -3.78 2.05
N VAL A 116 -11.94 -2.59 2.58
CA VAL A 116 -10.94 -1.56 2.85
C VAL A 116 -9.93 -1.98 3.92
N ILE A 117 -10.30 -2.90 4.83
CA ILE A 117 -9.39 -3.36 5.90
C ILE A 117 -8.13 -4.04 5.35
N LEU A 118 -8.24 -4.70 4.19
CA LEU A 118 -7.11 -5.34 3.50
C LEU A 118 -6.03 -4.34 3.08
N TYR A 119 -6.41 -3.06 2.92
CA TYR A 119 -5.54 -2.00 2.41
C TYR A 119 -5.22 -0.93 3.46
N THR A 120 -5.93 -0.92 4.58
CA THR A 120 -5.80 0.13 5.59
C THR A 120 -5.43 -0.39 6.98
N GLY A 121 -5.54 -1.70 7.22
CA GLY A 121 -5.24 -2.32 8.51
C GLY A 121 -3.81 -2.08 8.99
N TRP A 122 -2.87 -1.88 8.06
CA TRP A 122 -1.47 -1.63 8.37
C TRP A 122 -1.23 -0.38 9.25
N LYS A 123 -2.07 0.66 9.10
CA LYS A 123 -1.99 1.87 9.93
C LYS A 123 -2.27 1.59 11.41
N ASP A 124 -3.06 0.55 11.68
CA ASP A 124 -3.41 0.07 13.02
C ASP A 124 -2.51 -1.12 13.45
N GLY A 125 -1.40 -1.32 12.72
CA GLY A 125 -0.44 -2.39 13.00
C GLY A 125 -0.88 -3.80 12.58
N LYS A 126 -1.91 -3.90 11.72
CA LYS A 126 -2.40 -5.19 11.19
C LYS A 126 -2.18 -5.26 9.68
N TYR A 127 -1.61 -6.36 9.21
CA TYR A 127 -1.58 -6.71 7.80
C TYR A 127 -2.54 -7.86 7.56
N VAL A 128 -3.67 -7.57 6.94
CA VAL A 128 -4.67 -8.58 6.54
C VAL A 128 -4.46 -8.91 5.08
N PHE A 129 -4.44 -10.19 4.76
CA PHE A 129 -4.25 -10.65 3.38
C PHE A 129 -5.21 -11.80 3.08
N GLU A 130 -5.80 -11.77 1.90
CA GLU A 130 -6.75 -12.76 1.42
C GLU A 130 -6.33 -13.25 0.05
N ASN A 131 -6.10 -14.56 -0.08
CA ASN A 131 -5.62 -15.19 -1.32
C ASN A 131 -4.42 -14.45 -1.94
N ALA A 132 -3.54 -13.91 -1.09
CA ALA A 132 -2.35 -13.18 -1.52
C ALA A 132 -1.20 -14.15 -1.83
N THR A 133 -0.41 -13.81 -2.85
CA THR A 133 0.77 -14.59 -3.17
C THR A 133 1.85 -14.46 -2.11
N LEU A 134 2.68 -15.49 -1.95
CA LEU A 134 3.82 -15.43 -1.04
C LEU A 134 4.75 -14.25 -1.38
N GLU A 135 4.91 -13.94 -2.67
CA GLU A 135 5.69 -12.78 -3.10
C GLU A 135 5.12 -11.47 -2.57
N GLU A 136 3.81 -11.24 -2.69
CA GLU A 136 3.15 -10.03 -2.18
C GLU A 136 3.28 -9.90 -0.67
N ILE A 137 3.10 -11.00 0.06
CA ILE A 137 3.26 -11.04 1.53
C ILE A 137 4.70 -10.71 1.91
N MET A 138 5.68 -11.37 1.29
CA MET A 138 7.09 -11.16 1.60
C MET A 138 7.60 -9.77 1.20
N GLN A 139 7.01 -9.12 0.20
CA GLN A 139 7.27 -7.71 -0.13
C GLN A 139 6.86 -6.78 1.03
N VAL A 140 5.72 -7.01 1.65
CA VAL A 140 5.29 -6.25 2.83
C VAL A 140 6.22 -6.51 4.01
N LEU A 141 6.52 -7.79 4.30
CA LEU A 141 7.42 -8.17 5.40
C LEU A 141 8.84 -7.62 5.21
N SER A 142 9.34 -7.60 3.98
CA SER A 142 10.67 -7.06 3.69
C SER A 142 10.78 -5.59 4.07
N ARG A 143 9.71 -4.82 3.87
CA ARG A 143 9.63 -3.42 4.28
C ARG A 143 9.46 -3.27 5.80
N TRP A 144 8.57 -4.05 6.40
CA TRP A 144 8.27 -3.94 7.84
C TRP A 144 9.45 -4.33 8.74
N TYR A 145 10.20 -5.36 8.35
CA TYR A 145 11.28 -5.93 9.16
C TYR A 145 12.69 -5.61 8.61
N ASP A 146 12.78 -4.82 7.53
CA ASP A 146 14.04 -4.49 6.86
C ASP A 146 14.87 -5.74 6.54
N ILE A 147 14.26 -6.70 5.85
CA ILE A 147 14.85 -7.97 5.46
C ILE A 147 15.00 -8.10 3.94
N ALA A 148 16.01 -8.85 3.52
CA ALA A 148 16.18 -9.31 2.13
C ALA A 148 15.57 -10.70 1.97
N VAL A 149 14.78 -10.91 0.91
CA VAL A 149 14.07 -12.16 0.64
C VAL A 149 14.63 -12.81 -0.62
N PHE A 150 14.96 -14.10 -0.52
CA PHE A 150 15.43 -14.91 -1.64
C PHE A 150 14.57 -16.17 -1.79
N TYR A 151 14.28 -16.53 -3.01
CA TYR A 151 13.51 -17.73 -3.36
C TYR A 151 14.42 -18.72 -4.07
N LYS A 152 14.44 -19.98 -3.62
CA LYS A 152 15.18 -21.03 -4.33
C LYS A 152 14.58 -21.38 -5.68
N ARG A 153 13.27 -21.20 -5.83
CA ARG A 153 12.51 -21.46 -7.07
C ARG A 153 11.42 -20.40 -7.24
N GLU A 154 11.21 -19.97 -8.47
CA GLU A 154 10.20 -18.94 -8.79
C GLU A 154 8.77 -19.39 -8.51
N GLU A 155 8.48 -20.68 -8.61
CA GLU A 155 7.13 -21.22 -8.37
C GLU A 155 6.68 -21.01 -6.94
N VAL A 156 7.60 -20.97 -5.96
CA VAL A 156 7.29 -20.76 -4.53
C VAL A 156 6.61 -19.40 -4.32
N LYS A 157 6.98 -18.40 -5.11
CA LYS A 157 6.39 -17.05 -5.06
C LYS A 157 4.87 -17.05 -5.25
N LYS A 158 4.36 -18.00 -6.04
CA LYS A 158 2.96 -18.13 -6.46
C LYS A 158 2.07 -18.87 -5.45
N LEU A 159 2.63 -19.36 -4.34
CA LEU A 159 1.81 -19.95 -3.28
C LEU A 159 0.92 -18.88 -2.67
N HIS A 160 -0.33 -19.23 -2.41
CA HIS A 160 -1.33 -18.30 -1.89
C HIS A 160 -1.64 -18.59 -0.44
N PHE A 161 -1.83 -17.52 0.32
CA PHE A 161 -2.15 -17.59 1.75
C PHE A 161 -3.26 -16.59 2.07
N THR A 162 -4.01 -16.92 3.12
CA THR A 162 -5.02 -16.05 3.74
C THR A 162 -4.77 -16.01 5.23
N GLY A 163 -4.79 -14.82 5.82
CA GLY A 163 -4.55 -14.64 7.24
C GLY A 163 -4.34 -13.18 7.61
N ASP A 164 -3.88 -12.98 8.82
CA ASP A 164 -3.47 -11.67 9.32
C ASP A 164 -2.17 -11.74 10.10
N LEU A 165 -1.46 -10.62 10.12
CA LEU A 165 -0.21 -10.42 10.86
C LEU A 165 -0.32 -9.16 11.69
N GLU A 166 0.03 -9.26 12.96
CA GLU A 166 0.24 -8.10 13.81
C GLU A 166 1.71 -7.66 13.76
N ARG A 167 1.94 -6.38 13.47
CA ARG A 167 3.29 -5.80 13.30
C ARG A 167 4.20 -5.96 14.53
N TYR A 168 3.62 -6.14 15.71
CA TYR A 168 4.35 -6.24 16.96
C TYR A 168 4.81 -7.68 17.29
N LYS A 169 4.38 -8.68 16.53
CA LYS A 169 4.89 -10.05 16.62
C LYS A 169 6.25 -10.17 15.94
N THR A 170 7.04 -11.13 16.36
CA THR A 170 8.32 -11.37 15.69
C THR A 170 8.08 -11.95 14.30
N ILE A 171 8.98 -11.66 13.36
CA ILE A 171 8.90 -12.25 12.02
C ILE A 171 8.94 -13.79 12.10
N ASN A 172 9.69 -14.35 13.06
CA ASN A 172 9.80 -15.80 13.23
C ASN A 172 8.45 -16.44 13.50
N ASP A 173 7.65 -15.88 14.42
CA ASP A 173 6.33 -16.42 14.77
C ASP A 173 5.42 -16.49 13.54
N PHE A 174 5.50 -15.48 12.67
CA PHE A 174 4.71 -15.44 11.46
C PHE A 174 5.19 -16.44 10.40
N LEU A 175 6.50 -16.54 10.18
CA LEU A 175 7.06 -17.49 9.23
C LEU A 175 6.82 -18.94 9.66
N GLU A 176 6.93 -19.25 10.96
CA GLU A 176 6.55 -20.54 11.51
C GLU A 176 5.08 -20.88 11.27
N PHE A 177 4.18 -19.91 11.47
CA PHE A 177 2.76 -20.08 11.17
C PHE A 177 2.53 -20.42 9.68
N MET A 178 3.21 -19.74 8.77
CA MET A 178 3.12 -20.01 7.32
C MET A 178 3.71 -21.39 6.97
N GLU A 179 4.75 -21.84 7.66
CA GLU A 179 5.30 -23.20 7.48
C GLU A 179 4.34 -24.32 7.88
N ILE A 180 3.50 -24.08 8.90
CA ILE A 180 2.50 -25.04 9.35
C ILE A 180 1.38 -25.18 8.32
N GLY A 181 0.91 -24.06 7.78
CA GLY A 181 -0.21 -24.01 6.84
C GLY A 181 0.15 -24.22 5.36
N GLY A 182 1.43 -24.22 5.01
CA GLY A 182 1.91 -24.25 3.63
C GLY A 182 3.03 -25.24 3.35
N ASN A 183 3.25 -25.53 2.07
CA ASN A 183 4.37 -26.35 1.60
C ASN A 183 5.64 -25.50 1.42
N VAL A 184 5.94 -24.65 2.40
CA VAL A 184 7.09 -23.74 2.36
C VAL A 184 7.94 -23.91 3.61
N ARG A 185 9.24 -23.69 3.47
CA ARG A 185 10.21 -23.60 4.55
C ARG A 185 10.96 -22.29 4.46
N PHE A 186 11.17 -21.66 5.61
CA PHE A 186 11.93 -20.42 5.72
C PHE A 186 13.22 -20.65 6.50
N SER A 187 14.32 -20.12 6.01
CA SER A 187 15.62 -20.14 6.69
C SER A 187 16.08 -18.68 6.87
N ILE A 188 16.26 -18.26 8.13
CA ILE A 188 16.64 -16.89 8.47
C ILE A 188 18.12 -16.87 8.87
N LYS A 189 18.88 -15.95 8.24
CA LYS A 189 20.26 -15.66 8.61
C LYS A 189 20.47 -14.15 8.65
N GLY A 190 20.54 -13.60 9.85
CA GLY A 190 20.60 -12.14 10.05
C GLY A 190 19.34 -11.46 9.47
N LYS A 191 19.55 -10.55 8.51
CA LYS A 191 18.46 -9.86 7.78
C LYS A 191 18.07 -10.55 6.46
N THR A 192 18.45 -11.80 6.26
CA THR A 192 18.15 -12.53 5.03
C THR A 192 17.21 -13.70 5.32
N VAL A 193 16.15 -13.81 4.52
CA VAL A 193 15.20 -14.93 4.54
C VAL A 193 15.31 -15.68 3.23
N LEU A 194 15.63 -16.97 3.29
CA LEU A 194 15.63 -17.88 2.16
C LEU A 194 14.37 -18.74 2.21
N ILE A 195 13.68 -18.85 1.09
CA ILE A 195 12.40 -19.54 0.97
C ILE A 195 12.51 -20.69 -0.02
N GLU A 196 12.03 -21.86 0.40
CA GLU A 196 12.02 -23.07 -0.41
C GLU A 196 10.75 -23.90 -0.20
N TYR A 197 10.46 -24.85 -1.10
CA TYR A 197 9.43 -25.84 -0.85
C TYR A 197 9.82 -26.75 0.31
N LYS A 198 8.82 -27.10 1.10
CA LYS A 198 8.94 -28.15 2.13
C LYS A 198 8.92 -29.52 1.41
N ILE A 199 10.00 -30.25 1.50
CA ILE A 199 10.15 -31.61 0.96
C ILE A 199 9.52 -32.60 1.93
#